data_4703270a009e3497ccb011a3d1730162
#
_entry.id   4703270a009e3497ccb011a3d1730162
#
_cell.length_a   1.000
_cell.length_b   1.000
_cell.length_c   1.000
_cell.angle_alpha   90.00
_cell.angle_beta   90.00
_cell.angle_gamma   90.00
#
_symmetry.space_group_name_H-M   'P 1'
#
loop_
_entity.id
_entity.type
_entity.pdbx_description
1 polymer ?
#
loop_
_entity_poly.entity_id
_entity_poly.type
_entity_poly.pdbx_seq_one_letter_code
_entity_poly.pdbx_strand_id
1 'polypeptide(L)'
;QAPTESNPHIPEGYIDSLKAIYPQHLLAAYLDGEFVNLTSGTVYMSYDRHACGSTETIKENEPLFIGCDFNVTKQAATVYVQREGGRVWHGVDELVNMYDTPEMIRILQGRFPHNPIYIYPDASGGARKTVNASLSDLALLEQAGFTVRAKKKNPAVKDRVAAMNRALGQGRVRINAEACKITAESLEQQVYKNGEPDKSSGVDHQNDATTYPIAYEMPVMKPVANVRFAFAT
;
A
#
# COMPACT_ATOMS: atom_id res chain seq x y z
N GLN A 1 -6.34 5.58 -32.29
CA GLN A 1 -6.05 4.70 -31.14
C GLN A 1 -6.73 3.36 -31.41
N ALA A 2 -6.00 2.25 -31.28
CA ALA A 2 -6.55 0.92 -31.46
C ALA A 2 -6.86 0.35 -30.07
N PRO A 3 -8.06 -0.16 -29.82
CA PRO A 3 -8.39 -0.84 -28.57
C PRO A 3 -7.44 -2.01 -28.32
N THR A 4 -7.13 -2.27 -27.05
CA THR A 4 -6.28 -3.41 -26.67
C THR A 4 -6.87 -4.72 -27.17
N GLU A 5 -8.21 -4.85 -27.17
CA GLU A 5 -8.93 -6.03 -27.66
C GLU A 5 -8.72 -6.30 -29.16
N SER A 6 -8.34 -5.28 -29.94
CA SER A 6 -8.08 -5.43 -31.37
C SER A 6 -6.66 -5.96 -31.69
N ASN A 7 -5.81 -6.17 -30.70
CA ASN A 7 -4.46 -6.67 -30.89
C ASN A 7 -4.44 -8.20 -30.95
N PRO A 8 -4.14 -8.81 -32.12
CA PRO A 8 -4.18 -10.27 -32.30
C PRO A 8 -3.07 -11.03 -31.52
N HIS A 9 -2.15 -10.33 -30.91
CA HIS A 9 -1.02 -10.91 -30.15
C HIS A 9 -1.26 -10.94 -28.64
N ILE A 10 -2.48 -10.63 -28.18
CA ILE A 10 -2.82 -10.67 -26.76
C ILE A 10 -2.96 -12.11 -26.30
N PRO A 11 -2.27 -12.54 -25.22
CA PRO A 11 -2.47 -13.86 -24.64
C PRO A 11 -3.92 -14.11 -24.21
N GLU A 12 -4.39 -15.34 -24.37
CA GLU A 12 -5.70 -15.76 -23.87
C GLU A 12 -5.79 -15.49 -22.36
N GLY A 13 -6.91 -14.92 -21.88
CA GLY A 13 -7.11 -14.54 -20.48
C GLY A 13 -6.47 -13.21 -20.06
N TYR A 14 -5.73 -12.51 -20.93
CA TYR A 14 -5.14 -11.22 -20.60
C TYR A 14 -6.19 -10.16 -20.22
N ILE A 15 -7.25 -10.07 -21.01
CA ILE A 15 -8.37 -9.14 -20.77
C ILE A 15 -9.06 -9.44 -19.43
N ASP A 16 -9.30 -10.72 -19.15
CA ASP A 16 -9.92 -11.14 -17.88
C ASP A 16 -9.00 -10.85 -16.69
N SER A 17 -7.70 -11.00 -16.87
CA SER A 17 -6.73 -10.62 -15.84
C SER A 17 -6.71 -9.10 -15.59
N LEU A 18 -6.86 -8.28 -16.64
CA LEU A 18 -7.00 -6.83 -16.47
C LEU A 18 -8.28 -6.48 -15.73
N LYS A 19 -9.43 -7.11 -16.09
CA LYS A 19 -10.71 -6.91 -15.41
C LYS A 19 -10.67 -7.33 -13.94
N ALA A 20 -9.89 -8.35 -13.59
CA ALA A 20 -9.70 -8.78 -12.21
C ALA A 20 -8.76 -7.87 -11.40
N ILE A 21 -7.90 -7.09 -12.07
CA ILE A 21 -6.85 -6.29 -11.46
C ILE A 21 -7.26 -4.82 -11.30
N TYR A 22 -7.90 -4.26 -12.33
CA TYR A 22 -8.18 -2.83 -12.41
C TYR A 22 -9.65 -2.50 -12.15
N PRO A 23 -9.96 -1.40 -11.45
CA PRO A 23 -11.32 -0.89 -11.31
C PRO A 23 -11.92 -0.55 -12.69
N GLN A 24 -13.25 -0.66 -12.81
CA GLN A 24 -13.97 -0.54 -14.07
C GLN A 24 -13.67 0.75 -14.86
N HIS A 25 -13.49 1.89 -14.17
CA HIS A 25 -13.17 3.17 -14.81
C HIS A 25 -11.74 3.26 -15.36
N LEU A 26 -10.78 2.47 -14.84
CA LEU A 26 -9.44 2.36 -15.42
C LEU A 26 -9.41 1.34 -16.57
N LEU A 27 -10.34 0.40 -16.62
CA LEU A 27 -10.44 -0.58 -17.70
C LEU A 27 -10.65 0.10 -19.05
N ALA A 28 -11.47 1.15 -19.12
CA ALA A 28 -11.67 1.94 -20.33
C ALA A 28 -10.35 2.49 -20.89
N ALA A 29 -9.43 2.98 -20.02
CA ALA A 29 -8.12 3.44 -20.46
C ALA A 29 -7.24 2.32 -21.00
N TYR A 30 -7.28 1.14 -20.37
CA TYR A 30 -6.41 0.01 -20.73
C TYR A 30 -6.97 -0.84 -21.87
N LEU A 31 -8.30 -0.98 -22.00
CA LEU A 31 -8.94 -1.80 -23.02
C LEU A 31 -9.25 -1.00 -24.28
N ASP A 32 -9.83 0.19 -24.11
CA ASP A 32 -10.36 0.97 -25.23
C ASP A 32 -9.39 2.05 -25.69
N GLY A 33 -8.27 2.23 -24.98
CA GLY A 33 -7.30 3.29 -25.24
C GLY A 33 -7.87 4.69 -25.02
N GLU A 34 -8.96 4.80 -24.24
CA GLU A 34 -9.54 6.08 -23.89
C GLU A 34 -8.63 6.87 -22.94
N PHE A 35 -8.54 8.17 -23.13
CA PHE A 35 -7.94 9.05 -22.16
C PHE A 35 -8.85 9.16 -20.94
N VAL A 36 -8.65 8.29 -19.96
CA VAL A 36 -9.25 8.49 -18.65
C VAL A 36 -8.60 9.74 -18.05
N ASN A 37 -9.42 10.71 -17.70
CA ASN A 37 -8.96 11.92 -17.07
C ASN A 37 -8.53 11.64 -15.62
N LEU A 38 -7.30 11.11 -15.45
CA LEU A 38 -6.66 10.94 -14.14
C LEU A 38 -6.27 12.28 -13.51
N THR A 39 -6.62 13.39 -14.15
CA THR A 39 -6.30 14.74 -13.66
C THR A 39 -7.27 15.24 -12.60
N SER A 40 -8.42 14.57 -12.43
CA SER A 40 -9.40 14.91 -11.39
C SER A 40 -10.06 13.62 -10.87
N GLY A 41 -9.98 13.41 -9.57
CA GLY A 41 -10.62 12.29 -8.90
C GLY A 41 -9.80 11.78 -7.71
N THR A 42 -10.46 11.05 -6.82
CA THR A 42 -9.80 10.47 -5.65
C THR A 42 -8.89 9.31 -6.08
N VAL A 43 -7.71 9.23 -5.46
CA VAL A 43 -6.73 8.16 -5.72
C VAL A 43 -7.26 6.81 -5.26
N TYR A 44 -7.89 6.77 -4.09
CA TYR A 44 -8.44 5.55 -3.49
C TYR A 44 -9.96 5.48 -3.65
N MET A 45 -10.40 5.42 -4.90
CA MET A 45 -11.81 5.46 -5.28
C MET A 45 -12.64 4.24 -4.83
N SER A 46 -11.97 3.14 -4.45
CA SER A 46 -12.65 1.97 -3.86
C SER A 46 -12.81 2.09 -2.35
N TYR A 47 -12.32 3.18 -1.74
CA TYR A 47 -12.53 3.42 -0.33
C TYR A 47 -13.87 4.10 -0.09
N ASP A 48 -14.72 3.47 0.69
CA ASP A 48 -15.93 4.03 1.24
C ASP A 48 -15.93 3.74 2.74
N ARG A 49 -16.10 4.76 3.56
CA ARG A 49 -15.99 4.66 5.02
C ARG A 49 -16.96 3.65 5.65
N HIS A 50 -18.12 3.45 5.06
CA HIS A 50 -19.12 2.48 5.52
C HIS A 50 -18.84 1.07 4.98
N ALA A 51 -18.67 0.95 3.67
CA ALA A 51 -18.45 -0.33 3.01
C ALA A 51 -17.10 -0.97 3.41
N CYS A 52 -16.06 -0.15 3.59
CA CYS A 52 -14.73 -0.57 4.03
C CYS A 52 -14.53 -0.42 5.55
N GLY A 53 -15.60 -0.15 6.30
CA GLY A 53 -15.54 0.05 7.75
C GLY A 53 -15.19 -1.21 8.53
N SER A 54 -14.56 -1.00 9.69
CA SER A 54 -14.18 -2.05 10.63
C SER A 54 -14.39 -1.56 12.07
N THR A 55 -14.74 -2.51 12.95
CA THR A 55 -14.75 -2.31 14.41
C THR A 55 -13.71 -3.18 15.11
N GLU A 56 -12.84 -3.84 14.32
CA GLU A 56 -11.77 -4.67 14.87
C GLU A 56 -10.76 -3.85 15.66
N THR A 57 -10.22 -4.49 16.68
CA THR A 57 -9.20 -3.94 17.58
C THR A 57 -8.05 -4.93 17.73
N ILE A 58 -6.94 -4.48 18.29
CA ILE A 58 -5.78 -5.30 18.56
C ILE A 58 -6.07 -6.23 19.76
N LYS A 59 -5.77 -7.53 19.57
CA LYS A 59 -5.84 -8.54 20.63
C LYS A 59 -4.44 -8.76 21.22
N GLU A 60 -4.39 -9.18 22.45
CA GLU A 60 -3.15 -9.52 23.11
C GLU A 60 -2.40 -10.65 22.38
N ASN A 61 -1.09 -10.54 22.26
CA ASN A 61 -0.18 -11.51 21.64
C ASN A 61 -0.44 -11.82 20.15
N GLU A 62 -1.36 -11.12 19.47
CA GLU A 62 -1.52 -11.34 18.03
C GLU A 62 -0.46 -10.62 17.21
N PRO A 63 -0.07 -11.15 16.03
CA PRO A 63 0.84 -10.48 15.12
C PRO A 63 0.29 -9.16 14.60
N LEU A 64 1.12 -8.11 14.63
CA LEU A 64 0.83 -6.80 14.05
C LEU A 64 1.64 -6.60 12.76
N PHE A 65 0.99 -6.10 11.73
CA PHE A 65 1.58 -5.83 10.42
C PHE A 65 1.56 -4.32 10.19
N ILE A 66 2.72 -3.69 10.22
CA ILE A 66 2.81 -2.23 10.28
C ILE A 66 3.50 -1.71 9.02
N GLY A 67 2.77 -0.93 8.23
CA GLY A 67 3.36 -0.15 7.16
C GLY A 67 3.91 1.15 7.69
N CYS A 68 5.08 1.57 7.23
CA CYS A 68 5.65 2.85 7.64
C CYS A 68 6.34 3.59 6.49
N ASP A 69 6.18 4.90 6.52
CA ASP A 69 6.83 5.86 5.64
C ASP A 69 7.85 6.68 6.42
N PHE A 70 9.13 6.61 5.99
CA PHE A 70 10.24 7.27 6.65
C PHE A 70 10.44 8.69 6.09
N ASN A 71 9.72 9.63 6.63
CA ASN A 71 9.94 11.03 6.30
C ASN A 71 10.38 11.80 7.55
N VAL A 72 11.46 12.57 7.42
CA VAL A 72 12.00 13.34 8.56
C VAL A 72 10.93 14.28 9.12
N THR A 73 10.68 14.23 10.43
CA THR A 73 9.67 15.02 11.17
C THR A 73 8.21 14.73 10.86
N LYS A 74 7.91 13.80 9.93
CA LYS A 74 6.54 13.44 9.52
C LYS A 74 6.43 11.95 9.23
N GLN A 75 7.11 11.11 9.99
CA GLN A 75 6.95 9.67 9.82
C GLN A 75 5.51 9.26 10.14
N ALA A 76 5.00 8.35 9.34
CA ALA A 76 3.66 7.80 9.48
C ALA A 76 3.70 6.27 9.54
N ALA A 77 2.76 5.68 10.28
CA ALA A 77 2.56 4.24 10.28
C ALA A 77 1.09 3.88 10.40
N THR A 78 0.71 2.79 9.75
CA THR A 78 -0.62 2.17 9.88
C THR A 78 -0.45 0.76 10.41
N VAL A 79 -1.17 0.43 11.48
CA VAL A 79 -1.13 -0.89 12.14
C VAL A 79 -2.29 -1.73 11.65
N TYR A 80 -1.97 -2.92 11.14
CA TYR A 80 -2.94 -3.90 10.68
C TYR A 80 -2.95 -5.15 11.54
N VAL A 81 -4.13 -5.74 11.68
CA VAL A 81 -4.34 -7.11 12.13
C VAL A 81 -4.99 -7.93 11.03
N GLN A 82 -4.79 -9.23 11.07
CA GLN A 82 -5.40 -10.15 10.12
C GLN A 82 -6.61 -10.85 10.72
N ARG A 83 -7.65 -11.07 9.91
CA ARG A 83 -8.83 -11.85 10.27
C ARG A 83 -9.14 -12.87 9.16
N GLU A 84 -10.10 -13.73 9.39
CA GLU A 84 -10.55 -14.75 8.44
C GLU A 84 -9.42 -15.65 7.91
N GLY A 85 -8.53 -16.10 8.77
CA GLY A 85 -7.38 -16.93 8.38
C GLY A 85 -6.34 -16.16 7.55
N GLY A 86 -6.19 -14.86 7.78
CA GLY A 86 -5.21 -14.00 7.09
C GLY A 86 -5.71 -13.38 5.78
N ARG A 87 -6.97 -13.65 5.40
CA ARG A 87 -7.53 -13.16 4.12
C ARG A 87 -7.94 -11.70 4.16
N VAL A 88 -8.41 -11.21 5.31
CA VAL A 88 -8.87 -9.83 5.50
C VAL A 88 -7.94 -9.10 6.45
N TRP A 89 -7.49 -7.94 6.06
CA TRP A 89 -6.62 -7.07 6.83
C TRP A 89 -7.41 -5.86 7.34
N HIS A 90 -7.30 -5.60 8.65
CA HIS A 90 -7.97 -4.47 9.28
C HIS A 90 -6.95 -3.47 9.78
N GLY A 91 -7.01 -2.23 9.29
CA GLY A 91 -6.30 -1.08 9.87
C GLY A 91 -6.96 -0.74 11.20
N VAL A 92 -6.22 -0.85 12.30
CA VAL A 92 -6.78 -0.81 13.66
C VAL A 92 -6.12 0.19 14.60
N ASP A 93 -4.97 0.74 14.20
CA ASP A 93 -4.29 1.85 14.89
C ASP A 93 -3.37 2.58 13.89
N GLU A 94 -3.00 3.81 14.23
CA GLU A 94 -2.12 4.65 13.42
C GLU A 94 -1.16 5.44 14.29
N LEU A 95 0.02 5.74 13.72
CA LEU A 95 0.98 6.67 14.27
C LEU A 95 1.23 7.76 13.25
N VAL A 96 1.11 9.01 13.67
CA VAL A 96 1.24 10.17 12.79
C VAL A 96 2.24 11.18 13.33
N ASN A 97 2.90 11.89 12.43
CA ASN A 97 3.82 12.99 12.78
C ASN A 97 4.94 12.60 13.75
N MET A 98 5.42 11.36 13.67
CA MET A 98 6.59 10.94 14.45
C MET A 98 7.83 11.65 13.92
N TYR A 99 8.70 12.04 14.85
CA TYR A 99 9.91 12.79 14.52
C TYR A 99 10.97 11.93 13.82
N ASP A 100 11.19 10.71 14.34
CA ASP A 100 12.22 9.79 13.84
C ASP A 100 11.90 8.32 14.16
N THR A 101 12.72 7.42 13.65
CA THR A 101 12.58 5.98 13.85
C THR A 101 12.76 5.54 15.31
N PRO A 102 13.68 6.09 16.12
CA PRO A 102 13.72 5.82 17.56
C PRO A 102 12.44 6.15 18.29
N GLU A 103 11.78 7.26 17.97
CA GLU A 103 10.48 7.60 18.55
C GLU A 103 9.41 6.59 18.17
N MET A 104 9.33 6.21 16.89
CA MET A 104 8.41 5.19 16.44
C MET A 104 8.61 3.87 17.17
N ILE A 105 9.86 3.41 17.33
CA ILE A 105 10.19 2.19 18.07
C ILE A 105 9.70 2.28 19.51
N ARG A 106 10.00 3.39 20.21
CA ARG A 106 9.57 3.59 21.59
C ARG A 106 8.05 3.54 21.74
N ILE A 107 7.32 4.16 20.82
CA ILE A 107 5.85 4.16 20.83
C ILE A 107 5.32 2.74 20.59
N LEU A 108 5.84 2.03 19.58
CA LEU A 108 5.38 0.67 19.26
C LEU A 108 5.66 -0.31 20.40
N GLN A 109 6.85 -0.28 21.00
CA GLN A 109 7.19 -1.13 22.16
C GLN A 109 6.34 -0.79 23.38
N GLY A 110 6.03 0.49 23.61
CA GLY A 110 5.18 0.92 24.72
C GLY A 110 3.72 0.56 24.55
N ARG A 111 3.18 0.65 23.33
CA ARG A 111 1.77 0.32 23.04
C ARG A 111 1.54 -1.19 22.91
N PHE A 112 2.50 -1.94 22.36
CA PHE A 112 2.34 -3.33 21.96
C PHE A 112 3.47 -4.23 22.50
N PRO A 113 3.69 -4.25 23.81
CA PRO A 113 4.85 -4.92 24.42
C PRO A 113 4.86 -6.45 24.22
N HIS A 114 3.72 -7.06 23.96
CA HIS A 114 3.56 -8.51 23.85
C HIS A 114 3.17 -8.99 22.43
N ASN A 115 3.00 -8.07 21.49
CA ASN A 115 2.59 -8.41 20.14
C ASN A 115 3.82 -8.59 19.24
N PRO A 116 3.95 -9.70 18.50
CA PRO A 116 4.94 -9.80 17.42
C PRO A 116 4.72 -8.73 16.36
N ILE A 117 5.75 -7.95 16.03
CA ILE A 117 5.64 -6.82 15.10
C ILE A 117 6.39 -7.12 13.80
N TYR A 118 5.67 -7.04 12.68
CA TYR A 118 6.17 -7.13 11.32
C TYR A 118 6.09 -5.76 10.67
N ILE A 119 7.26 -5.20 10.26
CA ILE A 119 7.35 -3.86 9.67
C ILE A 119 7.50 -3.96 8.16
N TYR A 120 6.68 -3.21 7.43
CA TYR A 120 6.73 -3.02 5.98
C TYR A 120 7.14 -1.58 5.66
N PRO A 121 8.44 -1.32 5.61
CA PRO A 121 8.94 0.03 5.46
C PRO A 121 9.04 0.47 4.01
N ASP A 122 9.15 1.78 3.82
CA ASP A 122 9.73 2.35 2.62
C ASP A 122 11.17 1.83 2.41
N ALA A 123 11.50 1.43 1.18
CA ALA A 123 12.84 0.96 0.81
C ALA A 123 13.93 2.03 1.03
N SER A 124 13.59 3.32 1.08
CA SER A 124 14.54 4.41 1.37
C SER A 124 15.13 4.33 2.78
N GLY A 125 14.44 3.66 3.72
CA GLY A 125 14.93 3.42 5.09
C GLY A 125 16.23 2.62 5.16
N GLY A 126 16.65 1.96 4.06
CA GLY A 126 17.96 1.33 3.92
C GLY A 126 19.11 2.29 3.66
N ALA A 127 18.82 3.56 3.30
CA ALA A 127 19.85 4.54 3.04
C ALA A 127 20.52 5.03 4.35
N ARG A 128 21.85 5.19 4.32
CA ARG A 128 22.59 5.76 5.48
C ARG A 128 22.28 7.26 5.60
N LYS A 129 21.83 7.68 6.78
CA LYS A 129 21.65 9.11 7.08
C LYS A 129 22.97 9.73 7.50
N THR A 130 23.24 10.97 7.06
CA THR A 130 24.50 11.71 7.32
C THR A 130 24.77 12.02 8.80
N VAL A 131 23.75 12.01 9.65
CA VAL A 131 23.87 12.35 11.08
C VAL A 131 24.26 11.15 11.96
N ASN A 132 24.02 9.92 11.49
CA ASN A 132 24.45 8.67 12.12
C ASN A 132 24.84 7.67 11.05
N ALA A 133 26.03 7.83 10.48
CA ALA A 133 26.51 7.08 9.31
C ALA A 133 26.62 5.55 9.52
N SER A 134 26.37 5.05 10.73
CA SER A 134 26.53 3.63 11.08
C SER A 134 25.22 2.83 11.09
N LEU A 135 24.05 3.47 11.22
CA LEU A 135 22.78 2.77 11.35
C LEU A 135 21.72 3.34 10.38
N SER A 136 21.13 2.47 9.58
CA SER A 136 19.94 2.79 8.79
C SER A 136 18.68 2.64 9.66
N ASP A 137 17.56 3.24 9.22
CA ASP A 137 16.26 3.05 9.90
C ASP A 137 15.89 1.57 9.99
N LEU A 138 16.20 0.77 8.97
CA LEU A 138 15.94 -0.67 8.96
C LEU A 138 16.75 -1.40 10.04
N ALA A 139 18.03 -1.05 10.21
CA ALA A 139 18.87 -1.66 11.23
C ALA A 139 18.39 -1.31 12.66
N LEU A 140 17.87 -0.09 12.88
CA LEU A 140 17.28 0.29 14.17
C LEU A 140 16.03 -0.54 14.48
N LEU A 141 15.17 -0.77 13.49
CA LEU A 141 13.96 -1.61 13.64
C LEU A 141 14.31 -3.06 13.95
N GLU A 142 15.32 -3.63 13.27
CA GLU A 142 15.79 -4.99 13.51
C GLU A 142 16.42 -5.12 14.91
N GLN A 143 17.21 -4.14 15.35
CA GLN A 143 17.80 -4.10 16.70
C GLN A 143 16.72 -3.97 17.79
N ALA A 144 15.60 -3.32 17.48
CA ALA A 144 14.45 -3.26 18.39
C ALA A 144 13.69 -4.59 18.52
N GLY A 145 14.07 -5.62 17.75
CA GLY A 145 13.44 -6.95 17.77
C GLY A 145 12.24 -7.08 16.80
N PHE A 146 12.03 -6.11 15.91
CA PHE A 146 10.96 -6.20 14.92
C PHE A 146 11.38 -7.03 13.71
N THR A 147 10.43 -7.74 13.11
CA THR A 147 10.66 -8.46 11.86
C THR A 147 10.48 -7.51 10.69
N VAL A 148 11.57 -7.08 10.05
CA VAL A 148 11.55 -6.13 8.94
C VAL A 148 11.34 -6.85 7.61
N ARG A 149 10.29 -6.51 6.88
CA ARG A 149 9.94 -7.03 5.55
C ARG A 149 10.19 -5.97 4.47
N ALA A 150 11.43 -5.52 4.37
CA ALA A 150 11.84 -4.55 3.37
C ALA A 150 12.10 -5.21 2.01
N LYS A 151 11.71 -4.54 0.92
CA LYS A 151 12.13 -4.88 -0.45
C LYS A 151 13.31 -4.01 -0.85
N LYS A 152 14.12 -4.51 -1.80
CA LYS A 152 15.26 -3.74 -2.35
C LYS A 152 14.82 -2.44 -3.04
N LYS A 153 13.58 -2.40 -3.53
CA LYS A 153 12.99 -1.25 -4.23
C LYS A 153 11.50 -1.18 -3.90
N ASN A 154 11.00 0.03 -3.69
CA ASN A 154 9.58 0.25 -3.51
C ASN A 154 8.78 -0.22 -4.73
N PRO A 155 7.59 -0.81 -4.50
CA PRO A 155 6.62 -0.97 -5.57
C PRO A 155 6.31 0.41 -6.18
N ALA A 156 6.12 0.48 -7.49
CA ALA A 156 5.73 1.72 -8.14
C ALA A 156 4.44 2.28 -7.52
N VAL A 157 4.31 3.59 -7.40
CA VAL A 157 3.14 4.25 -6.79
C VAL A 157 1.84 3.75 -7.41
N LYS A 158 1.77 3.67 -8.74
CA LYS A 158 0.61 3.13 -9.45
C LYS A 158 0.26 1.69 -9.06
N ASP A 159 1.26 0.85 -8.81
CA ASP A 159 1.05 -0.55 -8.44
C ASP A 159 0.56 -0.64 -6.98
N ARG A 160 1.04 0.24 -6.08
CA ARG A 160 0.56 0.35 -4.69
C ARG A 160 -0.90 0.81 -4.64
N VAL A 161 -1.22 1.87 -5.38
CA VAL A 161 -2.60 2.39 -5.49
C VAL A 161 -3.54 1.33 -6.05
N ALA A 162 -3.14 0.64 -7.12
CA ALA A 162 -3.95 -0.41 -7.72
C ALA A 162 -4.16 -1.60 -6.76
N ALA A 163 -3.12 -2.02 -6.02
CA ALA A 163 -3.22 -3.07 -5.03
C ALA A 163 -4.21 -2.70 -3.91
N MET A 164 -4.13 -1.47 -3.40
CA MET A 164 -5.01 -0.98 -2.36
C MET A 164 -6.45 -0.88 -2.83
N ASN A 165 -6.72 -0.23 -3.98
CA ASN A 165 -8.07 -0.13 -4.54
C ASN A 165 -8.69 -1.52 -4.79
N ARG A 166 -7.91 -2.48 -5.33
CA ARG A 166 -8.38 -3.85 -5.51
C ARG A 166 -8.73 -4.51 -4.17
N ALA A 167 -7.86 -4.39 -3.18
CA ALA A 167 -8.07 -5.00 -1.87
C ALA A 167 -9.29 -4.42 -1.14
N LEU A 168 -9.49 -3.10 -1.22
CA LEU A 168 -10.68 -2.41 -0.69
C LEU A 168 -11.94 -2.88 -1.42
N GLY A 169 -11.96 -2.84 -2.75
CA GLY A 169 -13.11 -3.25 -3.56
C GLY A 169 -13.50 -4.73 -3.39
N GLN A 170 -12.53 -5.59 -3.03
CA GLN A 170 -12.77 -7.00 -2.73
C GLN A 170 -13.10 -7.28 -1.25
N GLY A 171 -13.19 -6.25 -0.40
CA GLY A 171 -13.42 -6.40 1.04
C GLY A 171 -12.26 -7.06 1.80
N ARG A 172 -11.07 -7.14 1.19
CA ARG A 172 -9.86 -7.72 1.78
C ARG A 172 -9.09 -6.75 2.68
N VAL A 173 -9.37 -5.46 2.55
CA VAL A 173 -8.87 -4.41 3.44
C VAL A 173 -10.05 -3.65 4.01
N ARG A 174 -10.03 -3.44 5.31
CA ARG A 174 -11.01 -2.64 6.05
C ARG A 174 -10.28 -1.71 7.00
N ILE A 175 -10.88 -0.59 7.34
CA ILE A 175 -10.28 0.44 8.20
C ILE A 175 -11.22 0.74 9.36
N ASN A 176 -10.71 0.65 10.57
CA ASN A 176 -11.38 1.18 11.74
C ASN A 176 -11.20 2.70 11.78
N ALA A 177 -12.15 3.43 11.20
CA ALA A 177 -12.05 4.87 11.04
C ALA A 177 -12.11 5.66 12.38
N GLU A 178 -12.52 5.03 13.47
CA GLU A 178 -12.46 5.65 14.81
C GLU A 178 -11.05 5.62 15.37
N ALA A 179 -10.33 4.52 15.16
CA ALA A 179 -8.94 4.33 15.61
C ALA A 179 -7.93 4.91 14.60
N CYS A 180 -8.27 4.93 13.30
CA CYS A 180 -7.41 5.35 12.19
C CYS A 180 -8.02 6.55 11.46
N LYS A 181 -8.26 7.66 12.16
CA LYS A 181 -8.92 8.86 11.61
C LYS A 181 -8.15 9.48 10.46
N ILE A 182 -6.85 9.67 10.65
CA ILE A 182 -5.98 10.28 9.64
C ILE A 182 -5.82 9.37 8.43
N THR A 183 -5.70 8.05 8.64
CA THR A 183 -5.69 7.06 7.55
C THR A 183 -6.99 7.14 6.73
N ALA A 184 -8.15 7.15 7.40
CA ALA A 184 -9.44 7.22 6.72
C ALA A 184 -9.59 8.54 5.93
N GLU A 185 -9.27 9.68 6.55
CA GLU A 185 -9.29 10.99 5.91
C GLU A 185 -8.30 11.07 4.73
N SER A 186 -7.09 10.53 4.89
CA SER A 186 -6.08 10.52 3.83
C SER A 186 -6.52 9.71 2.61
N LEU A 187 -7.16 8.56 2.83
CA LEU A 187 -7.73 7.75 1.75
C LEU A 187 -8.88 8.47 1.01
N GLU A 188 -9.69 9.24 1.71
CA GLU A 188 -10.79 10.02 1.12
C GLU A 188 -10.29 11.25 0.35
N GLN A 189 -9.26 11.93 0.86
CA GLN A 189 -8.87 13.26 0.40
C GLN A 189 -7.80 13.26 -0.68
N GLN A 190 -6.99 12.20 -0.83
CA GLN A 190 -5.94 12.20 -1.83
C GLN A 190 -6.52 12.18 -3.23
N VAL A 191 -6.14 13.18 -4.01
CA VAL A 191 -6.57 13.34 -5.41
C VAL A 191 -5.40 13.19 -6.37
N TYR A 192 -5.70 12.94 -7.63
CA TYR A 192 -4.72 13.00 -8.70
C TYR A 192 -4.45 14.46 -9.12
N LYS A 193 -3.18 14.76 -9.37
CA LYS A 193 -2.72 16.01 -9.97
C LYS A 193 -1.66 15.69 -11.03
N ASN A 194 -1.92 16.09 -12.25
CA ASN A 194 -1.03 15.80 -13.40
C ASN A 194 -0.75 14.30 -13.59
N GLY A 195 -1.72 13.44 -13.32
CA GLY A 195 -1.61 11.98 -13.49
C GLY A 195 -0.91 11.23 -12.35
N GLU A 196 -0.46 11.92 -11.32
CA GLU A 196 0.17 11.33 -10.13
C GLU A 196 -0.62 11.71 -8.86
N PRO A 197 -0.60 10.90 -7.80
CA PRO A 197 -1.18 11.28 -6.52
C PRO A 197 -0.59 12.59 -6.01
N ASP A 198 -1.44 13.56 -5.67
CA ASP A 198 -0.99 14.86 -5.17
C ASP A 198 -0.33 14.71 -3.79
N LYS A 199 0.84 15.32 -3.65
CA LYS A 199 1.64 15.35 -2.42
C LYS A 199 1.58 16.70 -1.70
N SER A 200 0.94 17.69 -2.28
CA SER A 200 0.92 19.06 -1.73
C SER A 200 0.10 19.18 -0.46
N SER A 201 -0.87 18.29 -0.23
CA SER A 201 -1.72 18.24 0.96
C SER A 201 -1.06 17.57 2.17
N GLY A 202 0.02 16.79 1.96
CA GLY A 202 0.71 16.03 3.01
C GLY A 202 -0.01 14.76 3.47
N VAL A 203 -1.13 14.38 2.83
CA VAL A 203 -1.86 13.13 3.12
C VAL A 203 -1.15 11.91 2.52
N ASP A 204 -0.19 12.11 1.63
CA ASP A 204 0.57 11.07 0.95
C ASP A 204 1.40 10.21 1.92
N HIS A 205 1.97 10.78 2.98
CA HIS A 205 2.77 10.03 3.95
C HIS A 205 1.96 8.93 4.64
N GLN A 206 0.75 9.26 5.11
CA GLN A 206 -0.13 8.27 5.74
C GLN A 206 -0.60 7.23 4.73
N ASN A 207 -0.93 7.64 3.50
CA ASN A 207 -1.33 6.73 2.44
C ASN A 207 -0.18 5.83 1.98
N ASP A 208 1.04 6.34 1.90
CA ASP A 208 2.22 5.54 1.58
C ASP A 208 2.45 4.47 2.67
N ALA A 209 2.43 4.85 3.96
CA ALA A 209 2.50 3.91 5.07
C ALA A 209 1.38 2.85 4.99
N THR A 210 0.14 3.28 4.74
CA THR A 210 -1.03 2.40 4.65
C THR A 210 -0.92 1.38 3.52
N THR A 211 -0.30 1.73 2.39
CA THR A 211 -0.29 0.90 1.19
C THR A 211 0.88 -0.06 1.08
N TYR A 212 2.01 0.16 1.78
CA TYR A 212 3.16 -0.74 1.68
C TYR A 212 2.84 -2.19 2.05
N PRO A 213 2.22 -2.51 3.21
CA PRO A 213 1.89 -3.89 3.56
C PRO A 213 0.99 -4.55 2.51
N ILE A 214 0.01 -3.80 2.02
CA ILE A 214 -0.97 -4.29 1.04
C ILE A 214 -0.30 -4.59 -0.30
N ALA A 215 0.56 -3.72 -0.79
CA ALA A 215 1.30 -3.94 -2.03
C ALA A 215 2.33 -5.08 -1.93
N TYR A 216 2.80 -5.40 -0.72
CA TYR A 216 3.74 -6.49 -0.51
C TYR A 216 3.05 -7.85 -0.43
N GLU A 217 1.93 -7.93 0.29
CA GLU A 217 1.21 -9.17 0.55
C GLU A 217 0.11 -9.46 -0.48
N MET A 218 -0.41 -8.41 -1.14
CA MET A 218 -1.46 -8.50 -2.15
C MET A 218 -1.05 -7.79 -3.45
N PRO A 219 0.13 -8.08 -4.03
CA PRO A 219 0.62 -7.37 -5.20
C PRO A 219 -0.30 -7.54 -6.40
N VAL A 220 -0.35 -6.52 -7.24
CA VAL A 220 -0.97 -6.63 -8.55
C VAL A 220 -0.09 -7.53 -9.42
N MET A 221 -0.61 -8.69 -9.80
CA MET A 221 0.08 -9.61 -10.70
C MET A 221 0.02 -9.05 -12.12
N LYS A 222 1.17 -8.63 -12.66
CA LYS A 222 1.24 -8.27 -14.08
C LYS A 222 1.25 -9.55 -14.90
N PRO A 223 0.40 -9.69 -15.92
CA PRO A 223 0.46 -10.86 -16.78
C PRO A 223 1.83 -10.89 -17.47
N VAL A 224 2.52 -12.01 -17.34
CA VAL A 224 3.77 -12.26 -18.05
C VAL A 224 3.40 -12.77 -19.43
N ALA A 225 3.67 -11.97 -20.47
CA ALA A 225 3.56 -12.44 -21.84
C ALA A 225 4.66 -13.51 -22.07
N ASN A 226 4.27 -14.78 -22.09
CA ASN A 226 5.15 -15.86 -22.54
C ASN A 226 5.28 -15.76 -24.06
N VAL A 227 6.21 -14.95 -24.55
CA VAL A 227 6.59 -14.96 -25.96
C VAL A 227 7.40 -16.24 -26.21
N ARG A 228 6.75 -17.32 -26.64
CA ARG A 228 7.45 -18.46 -27.24
C ARG A 228 7.90 -18.04 -28.64
N PHE A 229 9.18 -17.76 -28.81
CA PHE A 229 9.77 -17.72 -30.13
C PHE A 229 9.76 -19.14 -30.70
N ALA A 230 8.85 -19.42 -31.64
CA ALA A 230 8.95 -20.59 -32.47
C ALA A 230 10.07 -20.29 -33.49
N PHE A 231 11.24 -20.82 -33.27
CA PHE A 231 12.25 -20.91 -34.33
C PHE A 231 11.75 -21.94 -35.34
N ALA A 232 11.33 -21.46 -36.51
CA ALA A 232 11.12 -22.33 -37.65
C ALA A 232 12.48 -22.91 -38.06
N THR A 233 12.63 -24.20 -37.98
CA THR A 233 13.71 -24.97 -38.61
C THR A 233 13.44 -25.17 -40.09
#